data_d2d9a2edfebc2ec4f8a03a48b0f6f94f
#
_entry.id   d2d9a2edfebc2ec4f8a03a48b0f6f94f
#
_cell.length_a   1.000
_cell.length_b   1.000
_cell.length_c   1.000
_cell.angle_alpha   90.00
_cell.angle_beta   90.00
_cell.angle_gamma   90.00
#
_symmetry.space_group_name_H-M   'P 1'
#
loop_
_entity.id
_entity.type
_entity.pdbx_description
1 polymer ?
#
loop_
_entity_poly.entity_id
_entity_poly.type
_entity_poly.pdbx_seq_one_letter_code
_entity_poly.pdbx_strand_id
1 'polypeptide(L)'
;MKIKFRALLATVLMGGLLVSGCGANQPEPVVPEGSQEIVISNAEKVETDYDCIVVDGSPEGISAAISAARNGLKTLLICQDAALGGLYTLGELNFIDVPESRSGQLLVGGIYKEFSDAVGGSGFDIIKAKNTFYQMVANEDNLTLRVNSRFKKPLMDGQTITGIEVEEDGKNVKYHAPVVIDATPDGNVCAAADVPYTFAGEDIGERDREMGVTLVFRLSGVDWDKVTAHVTKIPEGETAAEGDVNGNLAWGYSKEGFAYEPTDEAMRLRGFNIARQDNGDVLLNALIIFDVDALDPASCAEGIARGEAELPMIIDYMRAHCEGFEKATLVNTAEQLYVRETRHMECEKMLTIDDVLENRAQEDAICVTNYPVDVQATKTQRFGTVVGFPDQYEISFGSLVPKKVDGLMIVGRSAGFTSLAAGSARIVPTGMACGQAAGVAAKLCVDKDMTPRELYGNEKGIKKMQKPLEKQGALLAHQETEEPVMSHWAYEGLKVIRSMGYADGGYDNNYRLDDEVTGPRFCNLVNLAIKKSGLSLEERVTVSKEPDNAEMLLALSAKVAGLEGVAAPTDFEGATAFFEERKVLDQTLSKKFADGQATADAGSCYMLAARLYEHLLTQPNAIKYVAINDLSK
;
A
#
# COMPACT_ATOMS: atom_id res chain seq x y z
N MET A 1 -35.99 23.73 10.48
CA MET A 1 -36.13 24.81 9.48
C MET A 1 -35.33 24.35 8.29
N LYS A 2 -35.98 23.89 7.22
CA LYS A 2 -35.32 23.29 6.06
C LYS A 2 -34.63 24.39 5.26
N ILE A 3 -33.30 24.44 5.28
CA ILE A 3 -32.53 25.28 4.38
C ILE A 3 -32.32 24.48 3.12
N LYS A 4 -33.04 24.87 2.05
CA LYS A 4 -32.85 24.31 0.74
C LYS A 4 -31.52 24.82 0.17
N PHE A 5 -30.55 23.94 0.01
CA PHE A 5 -29.40 24.20 -0.84
C PHE A 5 -29.89 24.36 -2.29
N ARG A 6 -29.74 25.56 -2.81
CA ARG A 6 -29.89 25.82 -4.25
C ARG A 6 -28.53 25.54 -4.90
N ALA A 7 -28.46 24.46 -5.67
CA ALA A 7 -27.40 24.28 -6.63
C ALA A 7 -27.51 25.45 -7.66
N LEU A 8 -26.53 26.32 -7.69
CA LEU A 8 -26.39 27.33 -8.74
C LEU A 8 -25.66 26.67 -9.90
N LEU A 9 -26.40 26.29 -10.94
CA LEU A 9 -25.81 25.89 -12.21
C LEU A 9 -25.21 27.16 -12.85
N ALA A 10 -23.90 27.31 -12.79
CA ALA A 10 -23.21 28.37 -13.55
C ALA A 10 -23.03 27.89 -14.98
N THR A 11 -23.94 28.31 -15.87
CA THR A 11 -23.78 28.13 -17.31
C THR A 11 -22.79 29.18 -17.82
N VAL A 12 -21.58 28.76 -18.15
CA VAL A 12 -20.60 29.62 -18.82
C VAL A 12 -21.00 29.71 -20.30
N LEU A 13 -21.60 30.84 -20.69
CA LEU A 13 -21.81 31.20 -22.10
C LEU A 13 -20.46 31.65 -22.69
N MET A 14 -19.81 30.78 -23.42
CA MET A 14 -18.75 31.23 -24.36
C MET A 14 -19.37 31.93 -25.55
N GLY A 15 -19.14 33.24 -25.63
CA GLY A 15 -19.47 34.04 -26.80
C GLY A 15 -18.60 33.65 -27.99
N GLY A 16 -19.15 32.87 -28.92
CA GLY A 16 -18.52 32.56 -30.20
C GLY A 16 -18.55 33.70 -31.18
N LEU A 17 -17.39 34.11 -31.67
CA LEU A 17 -17.27 34.95 -32.89
C LEU A 17 -17.63 34.09 -34.09
N LEU A 18 -18.70 34.52 -34.80
CA LEU A 18 -19.10 33.97 -36.09
C LEU A 18 -18.06 34.32 -37.18
N VAL A 19 -17.33 33.32 -37.63
CA VAL A 19 -16.65 33.38 -38.95
C VAL A 19 -17.39 32.41 -39.87
N SER A 20 -18.05 32.99 -40.87
CA SER A 20 -18.74 32.25 -41.93
C SER A 20 -17.72 31.54 -42.84
N GLY A 21 -17.73 30.21 -42.82
CA GLY A 21 -17.01 29.37 -43.79
C GLY A 21 -17.82 28.10 -44.04
N CYS A 22 -18.32 27.92 -45.27
CA CYS A 22 -19.00 26.70 -45.70
C CYS A 22 -18.12 25.48 -45.61
N GLY A 23 -18.52 24.48 -44.82
CA GLY A 23 -17.89 23.16 -44.72
C GLY A 23 -18.81 22.20 -44.00
N ALA A 24 -19.04 21.03 -44.59
CA ALA A 24 -20.01 19.99 -44.30
C ALA A 24 -20.28 19.74 -42.81
N ASN A 25 -21.56 19.63 -42.45
CA ASN A 25 -22.10 19.20 -41.17
C ASN A 25 -21.49 17.83 -40.74
N GLN A 26 -20.55 17.86 -39.80
CA GLN A 26 -20.35 16.75 -38.91
C GLN A 26 -21.24 17.00 -37.68
N PRO A 27 -21.97 16.00 -37.16
CA PRO A 27 -22.74 16.18 -35.95
C PRO A 27 -21.74 16.45 -34.80
N GLU A 28 -21.99 17.50 -34.03
CA GLU A 28 -21.29 17.72 -32.77
C GLU A 28 -21.42 16.46 -31.90
N PRO A 29 -20.34 16.00 -31.24
CA PRO A 29 -20.44 14.87 -30.35
C PRO A 29 -21.43 15.20 -29.22
N VAL A 30 -22.51 14.43 -29.13
CA VAL A 30 -23.45 14.51 -28.01
C VAL A 30 -22.72 13.98 -26.80
N VAL A 31 -22.27 14.90 -25.93
CA VAL A 31 -21.68 14.54 -24.64
C VAL A 31 -22.83 13.96 -23.79
N PRO A 32 -22.74 12.69 -23.31
CA PRO A 32 -23.78 12.10 -22.49
C PRO A 32 -24.05 12.94 -21.23
N GLU A 33 -25.33 13.10 -20.87
CA GLU A 33 -25.72 13.71 -19.59
C GLU A 33 -25.07 12.92 -18.44
N GLY A 34 -24.12 13.52 -17.71
CA GLY A 34 -23.33 12.88 -16.64
C GLY A 34 -21.80 12.97 -16.80
N SER A 35 -21.30 13.40 -17.96
CA SER A 35 -19.86 13.53 -18.25
C SER A 35 -19.27 14.92 -17.95
N GLN A 36 -20.03 15.80 -17.27
CA GLN A 36 -19.48 17.07 -16.77
C GLN A 36 -19.06 16.91 -15.31
N GLU A 37 -17.82 17.31 -15.02
CA GLU A 37 -17.31 17.34 -13.65
C GLU A 37 -18.08 18.37 -12.81
N ILE A 38 -18.55 17.94 -11.61
CA ILE A 38 -19.22 18.82 -10.66
C ILE A 38 -18.17 19.72 -10.01
N VAL A 39 -18.34 21.04 -10.17
CA VAL A 39 -17.49 22.01 -9.49
C VAL A 39 -18.00 22.23 -8.08
N ILE A 40 -17.15 21.96 -7.09
CA ILE A 40 -17.44 22.09 -5.66
C ILE A 40 -17.08 23.51 -5.21
N SER A 41 -17.97 24.15 -4.45
CA SER A 41 -17.72 25.44 -3.79
C SER A 41 -18.05 25.38 -2.31
N ASN A 42 -17.25 26.09 -1.50
CA ASN A 42 -17.48 26.20 -0.07
C ASN A 42 -18.69 27.08 0.26
N ALA A 43 -19.41 26.74 1.34
CA ALA A 43 -20.45 27.61 1.89
C ALA A 43 -19.83 28.89 2.48
N GLU A 44 -20.51 30.05 2.32
CA GLU A 44 -20.02 31.36 2.79
C GLU A 44 -19.88 31.45 4.31
N LYS A 45 -20.75 30.76 5.07
CA LYS A 45 -20.75 30.78 6.54
C LYS A 45 -20.53 29.38 7.07
N VAL A 46 -19.50 29.20 7.87
CA VAL A 46 -19.11 27.94 8.47
C VAL A 46 -19.12 28.03 10.00
N GLU A 47 -19.61 27.01 10.64
CA GLU A 47 -19.47 26.82 12.07
C GLU A 47 -18.05 26.34 12.39
N THR A 48 -17.58 26.58 13.60
CA THR A 48 -16.23 26.24 14.04
C THR A 48 -16.16 25.03 14.96
N ASP A 49 -17.32 24.57 15.46
CA ASP A 49 -17.42 23.52 16.45
C ASP A 49 -18.19 22.33 15.87
N TYR A 50 -17.54 21.18 15.87
CA TYR A 50 -18.01 19.91 15.34
C TYR A 50 -17.87 18.79 16.38
N ASP A 51 -18.50 17.65 16.13
CA ASP A 51 -18.32 16.44 16.92
C ASP A 51 -17.12 15.63 16.41
N CYS A 52 -16.89 15.68 15.09
CA CYS A 52 -15.80 14.99 14.43
C CYS A 52 -15.24 15.83 13.28
N ILE A 53 -13.91 15.89 13.17
CA ILE A 53 -13.20 16.48 12.02
C ILE A 53 -12.43 15.39 11.32
N VAL A 54 -12.59 15.29 9.99
CA VAL A 54 -11.81 14.42 9.12
C VAL A 54 -10.92 15.28 8.23
N VAL A 55 -9.63 15.00 8.21
CA VAL A 55 -8.64 15.76 7.44
C VAL A 55 -8.21 14.95 6.24
N ASP A 56 -8.52 15.43 5.07
CA ASP A 56 -8.27 14.97 3.73
C ASP A 56 -9.48 14.35 3.02
N GLY A 57 -9.63 14.75 1.74
CA GLY A 57 -10.68 14.27 0.82
C GLY A 57 -10.29 12.99 0.05
N SER A 58 -9.37 12.19 0.59
CA SER A 58 -9.05 10.85 0.09
C SER A 58 -10.28 9.92 0.18
N PRO A 59 -10.33 8.80 -0.53
CA PRO A 59 -11.42 7.83 -0.40
C PRO A 59 -11.65 7.36 1.04
N GLU A 60 -10.57 7.18 1.79
CA GLU A 60 -10.55 6.79 3.20
C GLU A 60 -11.18 7.87 4.09
N GLY A 61 -10.81 9.13 3.85
CA GLY A 61 -11.35 10.28 4.57
C GLY A 61 -12.83 10.52 4.25
N ILE A 62 -13.22 10.39 2.99
CA ILE A 62 -14.62 10.44 2.57
C ILE A 62 -15.43 9.36 3.30
N SER A 63 -14.92 8.13 3.33
CA SER A 63 -15.57 7.01 4.02
C SER A 63 -15.73 7.28 5.53
N ALA A 64 -14.68 7.83 6.18
CA ALA A 64 -14.74 8.20 7.60
C ALA A 64 -15.75 9.30 7.87
N ALA A 65 -15.78 10.35 7.05
CA ALA A 65 -16.69 11.48 7.22
C ALA A 65 -18.15 11.09 6.98
N ILE A 66 -18.44 10.31 5.93
CA ILE A 66 -19.79 9.78 5.67
C ILE A 66 -20.23 8.87 6.82
N SER A 67 -19.36 7.98 7.30
CA SER A 67 -19.68 7.09 8.42
C SER A 67 -19.98 7.88 9.69
N ALA A 68 -19.17 8.87 10.06
CA ALA A 68 -19.42 9.71 11.22
C ALA A 68 -20.76 10.46 11.11
N ALA A 69 -21.05 11.07 9.95
CA ALA A 69 -22.28 11.80 9.70
C ALA A 69 -23.51 10.89 9.73
N ARG A 70 -23.48 9.71 9.11
CA ARG A 70 -24.57 8.70 9.14
C ARG A 70 -24.87 8.19 10.55
N ASN A 71 -23.85 8.14 11.39
CA ASN A 71 -24.03 7.79 12.81
C ASN A 71 -24.49 8.98 13.66
N GLY A 72 -24.79 10.15 13.06
CA GLY A 72 -25.42 11.31 13.68
C GLY A 72 -24.45 12.31 14.30
N LEU A 73 -23.16 12.26 13.96
CA LEU A 73 -22.20 13.27 14.35
C LEU A 73 -22.24 14.47 13.40
N LYS A 74 -22.16 15.68 13.96
CA LYS A 74 -21.89 16.89 13.19
C LYS A 74 -20.43 16.84 12.75
N THR A 75 -20.22 16.54 11.47
CA THR A 75 -18.92 16.19 10.92
C THR A 75 -18.41 17.28 9.97
N LEU A 76 -17.12 17.56 10.05
CA LEU A 76 -16.39 18.41 9.11
C LEU A 76 -15.41 17.56 8.29
N LEU A 77 -15.48 17.64 6.98
CA LEU A 77 -14.47 17.08 6.06
C LEU A 77 -13.65 18.22 5.46
N ILE A 78 -12.37 18.24 5.74
CA ILE A 78 -11.39 19.19 5.15
C ILE A 78 -10.70 18.51 3.98
N CYS A 79 -10.68 19.16 2.82
CA CYS A 79 -9.95 18.73 1.64
C CYS A 79 -9.04 19.86 1.16
N GLN A 80 -7.75 19.58 1.02
CA GLN A 80 -6.81 20.59 0.53
C GLN A 80 -7.01 20.88 -0.96
N ASP A 81 -7.50 19.90 -1.72
CA ASP A 81 -7.72 19.97 -3.16
C ASP A 81 -9.13 20.49 -3.49
N ALA A 82 -9.34 20.88 -4.75
CA ALA A 82 -10.64 21.30 -5.24
C ALA A 82 -11.58 20.13 -5.53
N ALA A 83 -11.04 18.92 -5.67
CA ALA A 83 -11.79 17.69 -5.98
C ALA A 83 -11.57 16.63 -4.91
N LEU A 84 -12.60 15.78 -4.72
CA LEU A 84 -12.57 14.64 -3.80
C LEU A 84 -12.04 13.37 -4.49
N GLY A 85 -11.53 12.43 -3.70
CA GLY A 85 -11.18 11.08 -4.14
C GLY A 85 -9.68 10.84 -4.35
N GLY A 86 -8.82 11.83 -4.10
CA GLY A 86 -7.36 11.69 -4.04
C GLY A 86 -6.78 10.78 -5.13
N LEU A 87 -6.19 9.65 -4.72
CA LEU A 87 -5.54 8.71 -5.64
C LEU A 87 -6.47 8.19 -6.76
N TYR A 88 -7.76 7.99 -6.49
CA TYR A 88 -8.72 7.49 -7.47
C TYR A 88 -9.16 8.54 -8.49
N THR A 89 -8.94 9.82 -8.21
CA THR A 89 -9.41 10.93 -9.04
C THR A 89 -8.26 11.82 -9.52
N LEU A 90 -7.52 12.44 -8.61
CA LEU A 90 -6.38 13.30 -8.92
C LEU A 90 -5.12 12.49 -9.29
N GLY A 91 -4.96 11.31 -8.70
CA GLY A 91 -3.93 10.34 -9.06
C GLY A 91 -4.29 9.47 -10.26
N GLU A 92 -5.49 9.58 -10.78
CA GLU A 92 -6.04 8.84 -11.94
C GLU A 92 -5.84 7.31 -11.86
N LEU A 93 -5.67 6.75 -10.65
CA LEU A 93 -5.54 5.31 -10.44
C LEU A 93 -6.94 4.67 -10.39
N ASN A 94 -7.45 4.27 -11.54
CA ASN A 94 -8.76 3.63 -11.69
C ASN A 94 -8.70 2.13 -11.97
N PHE A 95 -7.57 1.52 -11.75
CA PHE A 95 -7.37 0.08 -11.71
C PHE A 95 -7.40 -0.36 -10.24
N ILE A 96 -8.56 -0.87 -9.78
CA ILE A 96 -8.74 -1.26 -8.38
C ILE A 96 -8.51 -2.75 -8.21
N ASP A 97 -7.63 -3.07 -7.29
CA ASP A 97 -7.48 -4.42 -6.75
C ASP A 97 -8.58 -4.65 -5.71
N VAL A 98 -9.59 -5.45 -6.08
CA VAL A 98 -10.74 -5.72 -5.22
C VAL A 98 -10.39 -6.83 -4.22
N PRO A 99 -10.56 -6.62 -2.91
CA PRO A 99 -10.35 -7.68 -1.92
C PRO A 99 -11.41 -8.78 -2.05
N GLU A 100 -11.03 -9.92 -2.60
CA GLU A 100 -11.88 -11.10 -2.74
C GLU A 100 -11.18 -12.33 -2.19
N SER A 101 -11.91 -13.16 -1.42
CA SER A 101 -11.39 -14.46 -0.99
C SER A 101 -11.12 -15.38 -2.19
N ARG A 102 -10.38 -16.47 -1.98
CA ARG A 102 -10.17 -17.49 -3.01
C ARG A 102 -11.48 -18.10 -3.54
N SER A 103 -12.57 -17.98 -2.78
CA SER A 103 -13.92 -18.40 -3.22
C SER A 103 -14.65 -17.34 -4.05
N GLY A 104 -14.08 -16.18 -4.30
CA GLY A 104 -14.69 -15.05 -5.01
C GLY A 104 -15.69 -14.25 -4.15
N GLN A 105 -15.62 -14.35 -2.82
CA GLN A 105 -16.42 -13.52 -1.94
C GLN A 105 -15.74 -12.15 -1.75
N LEU A 106 -16.48 -11.07 -2.02
CA LEU A 106 -16.04 -9.72 -1.70
C LEU A 106 -15.87 -9.58 -0.17
N LEU A 107 -14.67 -9.18 0.27
CA LEU A 107 -14.32 -9.07 1.70
C LEU A 107 -14.58 -7.67 2.27
N VAL A 108 -14.57 -6.63 1.44
CA VAL A 108 -14.80 -5.24 1.87
C VAL A 108 -16.18 -4.77 1.39
N GLY A 109 -17.08 -4.50 2.34
CA GLY A 109 -18.44 -4.04 2.08
C GLY A 109 -18.64 -2.56 2.43
N GLY A 110 -19.88 -2.23 2.85
CA GLY A 110 -20.25 -0.92 3.37
C GLY A 110 -20.06 0.22 2.37
N ILE A 111 -19.45 1.33 2.81
CA ILE A 111 -19.28 2.56 2.00
C ILE A 111 -18.40 2.32 0.77
N TYR A 112 -17.38 1.47 0.86
CA TYR A 112 -16.61 1.06 -0.32
C TYR A 112 -17.50 0.40 -1.38
N LYS A 113 -18.36 -0.54 -0.97
CA LYS A 113 -19.27 -1.22 -1.90
C LYS A 113 -20.27 -0.24 -2.55
N GLU A 114 -20.78 0.73 -1.79
CA GLU A 114 -21.66 1.79 -2.35
C GLU A 114 -20.93 2.57 -3.45
N PHE A 115 -19.68 2.97 -3.21
CA PHE A 115 -18.86 3.63 -4.22
C PHE A 115 -18.61 2.72 -5.44
N SER A 116 -18.15 1.49 -5.21
CA SER A 116 -17.83 0.54 -6.27
C SER A 116 -19.03 0.21 -7.16
N ASP A 117 -20.21 0.00 -6.55
CA ASP A 117 -21.47 -0.22 -7.29
C ASP A 117 -21.85 1.01 -8.13
N ALA A 118 -21.69 2.22 -7.59
CA ALA A 118 -22.04 3.47 -8.28
C ALA A 118 -21.13 3.78 -9.46
N VAL A 119 -19.83 3.48 -9.36
CA VAL A 119 -18.89 3.71 -10.46
C VAL A 119 -18.88 2.59 -11.50
N GLY A 120 -19.43 1.41 -11.19
CA GLY A 120 -19.53 0.27 -12.09
C GLY A 120 -18.42 -0.77 -11.95
N GLY A 121 -17.77 -0.83 -10.78
CA GLY A 121 -16.77 -1.84 -10.45
C GLY A 121 -15.32 -1.33 -10.48
N SER A 122 -14.37 -2.24 -10.69
CA SER A 122 -12.94 -2.02 -10.49
C SER A 122 -12.23 -1.19 -11.57
N GLY A 123 -12.84 -0.98 -12.74
CA GLY A 123 -12.32 -0.11 -13.80
C GLY A 123 -13.34 0.96 -14.11
N PHE A 124 -13.18 2.16 -13.58
CA PHE A 124 -14.19 3.22 -13.66
C PHE A 124 -13.67 4.46 -14.41
N ASP A 125 -14.64 5.28 -14.86
CA ASP A 125 -14.36 6.61 -15.42
C ASP A 125 -14.03 7.60 -14.30
N ILE A 126 -12.97 8.40 -14.48
CA ILE A 126 -12.47 9.36 -13.48
C ILE A 126 -13.49 10.45 -13.14
N ILE A 127 -14.19 10.98 -14.15
CA ILE A 127 -15.20 12.03 -13.92
C ILE A 127 -16.39 11.45 -13.15
N LYS A 128 -16.79 10.23 -13.51
CA LYS A 128 -17.83 9.50 -12.79
C LYS A 128 -17.46 9.28 -11.32
N ALA A 129 -16.19 8.91 -11.04
CA ALA A 129 -15.71 8.74 -9.68
C ALA A 129 -15.71 10.04 -8.89
N LYS A 130 -15.19 11.14 -9.44
CA LYS A 130 -15.24 12.48 -8.83
C LYS A 130 -16.68 12.87 -8.46
N ASN A 131 -17.61 12.73 -9.40
CA ASN A 131 -19.02 13.06 -9.20
C ASN A 131 -19.68 12.15 -8.16
N THR A 132 -19.34 10.85 -8.15
CA THR A 132 -19.87 9.88 -7.17
C THR A 132 -19.44 10.26 -5.75
N PHE A 133 -18.14 10.51 -5.51
CA PHE A 133 -17.67 10.93 -4.19
C PHE A 133 -18.34 12.22 -3.73
N TYR A 134 -18.47 13.22 -4.61
CA TYR A 134 -19.17 14.45 -4.27
C TYR A 134 -20.63 14.18 -3.90
N GLN A 135 -21.36 13.39 -4.68
CA GLN A 135 -22.77 13.08 -4.42
C GLN A 135 -22.94 12.31 -3.11
N MET A 136 -22.06 11.35 -2.81
CA MET A 136 -22.08 10.60 -1.55
C MET A 136 -21.92 11.55 -0.35
N VAL A 137 -20.98 12.51 -0.43
CA VAL A 137 -20.77 13.52 0.61
C VAL A 137 -21.96 14.50 0.70
N ALA A 138 -22.48 14.98 -0.43
CA ALA A 138 -23.56 15.94 -0.50
C ALA A 138 -24.92 15.39 -0.02
N ASN A 139 -25.06 14.06 0.01
CA ASN A 139 -26.28 13.40 0.51
C ASN A 139 -26.34 13.29 2.04
N GLU A 140 -25.27 13.65 2.75
CA GLU A 140 -25.21 13.54 4.21
C GLU A 140 -25.53 14.87 4.90
N ASP A 141 -26.72 14.97 5.52
CA ASP A 141 -27.22 16.21 6.16
C ASP A 141 -26.30 16.72 7.29
N ASN A 142 -25.55 15.84 7.96
CA ASN A 142 -24.66 16.15 9.09
C ASN A 142 -23.20 16.39 8.67
N LEU A 143 -22.91 16.40 7.38
CA LEU A 143 -21.55 16.54 6.85
C LEU A 143 -21.35 17.90 6.20
N THR A 144 -20.37 18.64 6.71
CA THR A 144 -19.88 19.90 6.10
C THR A 144 -18.59 19.61 5.36
N LEU A 145 -18.53 19.95 4.07
CA LEU A 145 -17.33 19.83 3.24
C LEU A 145 -16.64 21.18 3.09
N ARG A 146 -15.31 21.21 3.25
CA ARG A 146 -14.46 22.36 2.93
C ARG A 146 -13.37 21.90 1.95
N VAL A 147 -13.45 22.33 0.71
CA VAL A 147 -12.40 22.14 -0.31
C VAL A 147 -11.45 23.35 -0.35
N ASN A 148 -10.29 23.22 -0.97
CA ASN A 148 -9.25 24.23 -1.01
C ASN A 148 -8.86 24.70 0.41
N SER A 149 -8.89 23.80 1.36
CA SER A 149 -8.69 24.05 2.80
C SER A 149 -7.50 23.25 3.28
N ARG A 150 -6.37 23.91 3.43
CA ARG A 150 -5.09 23.26 3.73
C ARG A 150 -4.85 23.12 5.22
N PHE A 151 -4.64 21.91 5.71
CA PHE A 151 -4.20 21.66 7.08
C PHE A 151 -2.86 22.37 7.38
N LYS A 152 -2.78 23.05 8.53
CA LYS A 152 -1.60 23.77 8.99
C LYS A 152 -0.98 23.16 10.24
N LYS A 153 -1.80 22.90 11.26
CA LYS A 153 -1.34 22.31 12.54
C LYS A 153 -2.52 21.79 13.36
N PRO A 154 -2.27 20.81 14.26
CA PRO A 154 -3.26 20.43 15.28
C PRO A 154 -3.42 21.52 16.35
N LEU A 155 -4.58 21.56 16.97
CA LEU A 155 -4.84 22.29 18.20
C LEU A 155 -4.77 21.30 19.37
N MET A 156 -3.81 21.52 20.28
CA MET A 156 -3.53 20.57 21.36
C MET A 156 -3.84 21.16 22.74
N ASP A 157 -4.36 20.31 23.64
CA ASP A 157 -4.39 20.53 25.08
C ASP A 157 -3.63 19.39 25.76
N GLY A 158 -2.38 19.66 26.13
CA GLY A 158 -1.47 18.60 26.56
C GLY A 158 -1.22 17.57 25.46
N GLN A 159 -1.60 16.32 25.71
CA GLN A 159 -1.52 15.22 24.73
C GLN A 159 -2.83 14.99 23.97
N THR A 160 -3.87 15.76 24.21
CA THR A 160 -5.16 15.62 23.57
C THR A 160 -5.30 16.61 22.41
N ILE A 161 -5.65 16.10 21.23
CA ILE A 161 -6.03 16.95 20.09
C ILE A 161 -7.46 17.48 20.34
N THR A 162 -7.68 18.78 20.16
CA THR A 162 -8.97 19.45 20.38
C THR A 162 -9.51 20.11 19.11
N GLY A 163 -8.83 19.91 17.99
CA GLY A 163 -9.18 20.48 16.70
C GLY A 163 -7.99 20.68 15.79
N ILE A 164 -8.18 21.49 14.77
CA ILE A 164 -7.15 21.80 13.75
C ILE A 164 -7.18 23.28 13.38
N GLU A 165 -6.04 23.79 12.90
CA GLU A 165 -5.94 25.06 12.19
C GLU A 165 -5.70 24.77 10.71
N VAL A 166 -6.48 25.39 9.84
CA VAL A 166 -6.39 25.27 8.38
C VAL A 166 -6.19 26.64 7.74
N GLU A 167 -5.68 26.67 6.53
CA GLU A 167 -5.62 27.85 5.67
C GLU A 167 -6.72 27.75 4.62
N GLU A 168 -7.63 28.71 4.60
CA GLU A 168 -8.71 28.87 3.64
C GLU A 168 -8.71 30.30 3.08
N ASP A 169 -8.70 30.48 1.76
CA ASP A 169 -8.68 31.77 1.09
C ASP A 169 -7.61 32.74 1.67
N GLY A 170 -6.44 32.19 1.99
CA GLY A 170 -5.30 32.94 2.57
C GLY A 170 -5.49 33.32 4.04
N LYS A 171 -6.47 32.79 4.76
CA LYS A 171 -6.74 33.03 6.17
C LYS A 171 -6.61 31.76 6.97
N ASN A 172 -6.12 31.89 8.18
CA ASN A 172 -6.09 30.79 9.14
C ASN A 172 -7.44 30.71 9.87
N VAL A 173 -8.09 29.55 9.79
CA VAL A 173 -9.35 29.24 10.47
C VAL A 173 -9.10 28.09 11.44
N LYS A 174 -9.70 28.15 12.63
CA LYS A 174 -9.63 27.10 13.65
C LYS A 174 -10.96 26.38 13.74
N TYR A 175 -10.91 25.06 13.67
CA TYR A 175 -12.03 24.17 13.88
C TYR A 175 -11.79 23.29 15.09
N HIS A 176 -12.81 23.09 15.91
CA HIS A 176 -12.74 22.33 17.16
C HIS A 176 -13.62 21.09 17.10
N ALA A 177 -13.09 19.98 17.61
CA ALA A 177 -13.83 18.73 17.79
C ALA A 177 -13.13 17.84 18.84
N PRO A 178 -13.88 17.04 19.61
CA PRO A 178 -13.30 16.06 20.54
C PRO A 178 -12.64 14.88 19.82
N VAL A 179 -12.98 14.63 18.55
CA VAL A 179 -12.38 13.57 17.73
C VAL A 179 -11.91 14.14 16.41
N VAL A 180 -10.64 13.85 16.07
CA VAL A 180 -10.02 14.17 14.78
C VAL A 180 -9.56 12.87 14.12
N ILE A 181 -9.86 12.71 12.82
CA ILE A 181 -9.42 11.57 12.01
C ILE A 181 -8.44 12.10 10.97
N ASP A 182 -7.18 11.66 11.06
CA ASP A 182 -6.16 11.91 10.04
C ASP A 182 -6.37 10.91 8.89
N ALA A 183 -6.85 11.41 7.76
CA ALA A 183 -6.98 10.64 6.53
C ALA A 183 -5.98 11.12 5.45
N THR A 184 -5.03 11.98 5.85
CA THR A 184 -3.99 12.41 4.92
C THR A 184 -3.13 11.21 4.53
N PRO A 185 -2.76 11.07 3.25
CA PRO A 185 -2.03 9.90 2.77
C PRO A 185 -0.72 9.61 3.54
N ASP A 186 -0.12 10.65 4.11
CA ASP A 186 1.20 10.59 4.77
C ASP A 186 1.14 10.79 6.29
N GLY A 187 -0.07 10.74 6.92
CA GLY A 187 -0.25 10.92 8.36
C GLY A 187 0.19 12.31 8.85
N ASN A 188 -0.12 13.36 8.09
CA ASN A 188 0.38 14.71 8.36
C ASN A 188 -0.14 15.30 9.66
N VAL A 189 -1.39 15.00 10.07
CA VAL A 189 -1.94 15.46 11.36
C VAL A 189 -1.24 14.74 12.51
N CYS A 190 -1.07 13.42 12.39
CA CYS A 190 -0.36 12.60 13.38
C CYS A 190 1.09 13.06 13.55
N ALA A 191 1.82 13.26 12.45
CA ALA A 191 3.21 13.73 12.49
C ALA A 191 3.31 15.13 13.12
N ALA A 192 2.39 16.05 12.80
CA ALA A 192 2.35 17.38 13.37
C ALA A 192 1.92 17.39 14.86
N ALA A 193 1.28 16.32 15.35
CA ALA A 193 0.92 16.10 16.75
C ALA A 193 1.99 15.29 17.52
N ASP A 194 3.19 15.12 16.96
CA ASP A 194 4.31 14.37 17.55
C ASP A 194 4.02 12.87 17.80
N VAL A 195 3.13 12.25 17.01
CA VAL A 195 2.99 10.80 16.99
C VAL A 195 4.28 10.18 16.43
N PRO A 196 4.88 9.19 17.11
CA PRO A 196 6.06 8.52 16.57
C PRO A 196 5.72 7.71 15.32
N TYR A 197 6.68 7.56 14.42
CA TYR A 197 6.53 6.79 13.19
C TYR A 197 7.88 6.23 12.73
N THR A 198 7.83 5.21 11.89
CA THR A 198 8.94 4.78 11.04
C THR A 198 8.71 5.25 9.61
N PHE A 199 9.78 5.39 8.82
CA PHE A 199 9.73 5.83 7.43
C PHE A 199 10.16 4.70 6.51
N ALA A 200 9.36 4.41 5.47
CA ALA A 200 9.63 3.32 4.52
C ALA A 200 10.00 2.01 5.25
N GLY A 201 11.09 1.34 4.88
CA GLY A 201 11.58 0.11 5.53
C GLY A 201 12.39 0.32 6.81
N GLU A 202 12.28 1.45 7.51
CA GLU A 202 13.06 1.74 8.73
C GLU A 202 12.80 0.72 9.85
N ASP A 203 11.57 0.21 9.96
CA ASP A 203 11.17 -0.83 10.93
C ASP A 203 11.91 -2.15 10.75
N ILE A 204 12.40 -2.43 9.55
CA ILE A 204 13.25 -3.59 9.24
C ILE A 204 14.72 -3.20 9.00
N GLY A 205 15.15 -1.99 9.40
CA GLY A 205 16.51 -1.50 9.24
C GLY A 205 16.90 -1.12 7.81
N GLU A 206 15.94 -0.70 6.99
CA GLU A 206 16.14 -0.30 5.59
C GLU A 206 15.43 1.03 5.28
N ARG A 207 15.82 2.09 6.00
CA ARG A 207 15.21 3.41 5.82
C ARG A 207 15.28 3.94 4.38
N ASP A 208 16.36 3.61 3.67
CA ASP A 208 16.57 4.05 2.28
C ASP A 208 15.82 3.18 1.25
N ARG A 209 14.99 2.24 1.72
CA ARG A 209 14.17 1.38 0.88
C ARG A 209 12.82 2.03 0.60
N GLU A 210 12.80 3.07 -0.20
CA GLU A 210 11.58 3.70 -0.66
C GLU A 210 11.06 3.04 -1.94
N MET A 211 9.78 2.67 -1.96
CA MET A 211 9.13 2.19 -3.19
C MET A 211 9.03 3.33 -4.20
N GLY A 212 9.40 3.07 -5.45
CA GLY A 212 9.24 4.06 -6.51
C GLY A 212 7.78 4.53 -6.65
N VAL A 213 7.63 5.82 -6.89
CA VAL A 213 6.31 6.42 -7.16
C VAL A 213 5.90 6.18 -8.61
N THR A 214 4.62 6.33 -8.94
CA THR A 214 4.14 6.19 -10.32
C THR A 214 3.46 7.47 -10.77
N LEU A 215 3.80 7.92 -11.98
CA LEU A 215 3.01 8.90 -12.71
C LEU A 215 2.05 8.16 -13.63
N VAL A 216 0.76 8.21 -13.33
CA VAL A 216 -0.28 7.70 -14.23
C VAL A 216 -0.45 8.67 -15.38
N PHE A 217 -0.61 8.14 -16.59
CA PHE A 217 -0.80 8.96 -17.80
C PHE A 217 -1.93 8.42 -18.65
N ARG A 218 -2.62 9.33 -19.34
CA ARG A 218 -3.79 9.05 -20.17
C ARG A 218 -3.45 9.11 -21.64
N LEU A 219 -3.86 8.09 -22.39
CA LEU A 219 -3.66 7.99 -23.82
C LEU A 219 -5.01 7.87 -24.55
N SER A 220 -5.14 8.58 -25.67
CA SER A 220 -6.18 8.36 -26.67
C SER A 220 -5.62 7.57 -27.87
N GLY A 221 -6.51 7.11 -28.75
CA GLY A 221 -6.13 6.41 -29.97
C GLY A 221 -5.62 4.98 -29.80
N VAL A 222 -5.86 4.39 -28.63
CA VAL A 222 -5.52 2.98 -28.32
C VAL A 222 -6.61 2.04 -28.86
N ASP A 223 -6.18 1.00 -29.58
CA ASP A 223 -7.05 -0.05 -30.11
C ASP A 223 -7.28 -1.13 -29.05
N TRP A 224 -8.39 -1.02 -28.32
CA TRP A 224 -8.71 -1.91 -27.21
C TRP A 224 -8.84 -3.37 -27.61
N ASP A 225 -9.34 -3.67 -28.81
CA ASP A 225 -9.50 -5.05 -29.28
C ASP A 225 -8.12 -5.69 -29.50
N LYS A 226 -7.16 -4.95 -30.04
CA LYS A 226 -5.79 -5.41 -30.18
C LYS A 226 -5.09 -5.58 -28.81
N VAL A 227 -5.29 -4.64 -27.88
CA VAL A 227 -4.77 -4.76 -26.52
C VAL A 227 -5.29 -6.04 -25.88
N THR A 228 -6.61 -6.28 -25.94
CA THR A 228 -7.25 -7.50 -25.43
C THR A 228 -6.68 -8.76 -26.06
N ALA A 229 -6.56 -8.79 -27.39
CA ALA A 229 -6.01 -9.93 -28.11
C ALA A 229 -4.54 -10.21 -27.76
N HIS A 230 -3.74 -9.17 -27.55
CA HIS A 230 -2.33 -9.27 -27.20
C HIS A 230 -2.14 -9.86 -25.78
N VAL A 231 -2.78 -9.27 -24.77
CA VAL A 231 -2.57 -9.65 -23.36
C VAL A 231 -3.11 -11.03 -23.02
N THR A 232 -4.15 -11.50 -23.73
CA THR A 232 -4.74 -12.84 -23.54
C THR A 232 -4.12 -13.92 -24.41
N LYS A 233 -3.17 -13.58 -25.28
CA LYS A 233 -2.50 -14.54 -26.16
C LYS A 233 -1.51 -15.39 -25.38
N ILE A 234 -1.65 -16.69 -25.47
CA ILE A 234 -0.66 -17.64 -24.95
C ILE A 234 0.50 -17.72 -25.95
N PRO A 235 1.74 -17.36 -25.57
CA PRO A 235 2.89 -17.46 -26.45
C PRO A 235 3.20 -18.92 -26.81
N GLU A 236 3.82 -19.14 -27.98
CA GLU A 236 4.22 -20.47 -28.41
C GLU A 236 5.22 -21.11 -27.43
N GLY A 237 4.88 -22.29 -26.90
CA GLY A 237 5.68 -23.01 -25.90
C GLY A 237 5.38 -22.65 -24.43
N GLU A 238 4.50 -21.68 -24.19
CA GLU A 238 4.03 -21.34 -22.84
C GLU A 238 2.70 -22.02 -22.51
N THR A 239 2.36 -22.09 -21.23
CA THR A 239 1.11 -22.71 -20.73
C THR A 239 0.03 -21.70 -20.35
N ALA A 240 0.40 -20.40 -20.25
CA ALA A 240 -0.51 -19.32 -19.90
C ALA A 240 -0.15 -18.03 -20.65
N ALA A 241 -1.11 -17.11 -20.76
CA ALA A 241 -0.87 -15.77 -21.24
C ALA A 241 -0.09 -14.96 -20.19
N GLU A 242 0.60 -13.92 -20.64
CA GLU A 242 1.34 -13.00 -19.77
C GLU A 242 0.41 -12.09 -18.96
N GLY A 243 -0.77 -11.78 -19.50
CA GLY A 243 -1.75 -10.88 -18.91
C GLY A 243 -3.17 -11.41 -19.04
N ASP A 244 -4.13 -10.56 -18.72
CA ASP A 244 -5.55 -10.87 -18.82
C ASP A 244 -6.39 -9.60 -18.95
N VAL A 245 -7.70 -9.75 -19.10
CA VAL A 245 -8.69 -8.67 -19.25
C VAL A 245 -9.88 -8.92 -18.32
N ASN A 246 -10.31 -7.89 -17.64
CA ASN A 246 -11.52 -7.88 -16.82
C ASN A 246 -12.34 -6.61 -17.08
N GLY A 247 -13.35 -6.68 -17.94
CA GLY A 247 -14.18 -5.55 -18.30
C GLY A 247 -13.37 -4.42 -18.96
N ASN A 248 -13.28 -3.28 -18.27
CA ASN A 248 -12.52 -2.10 -18.71
C ASN A 248 -11.04 -2.14 -18.29
N LEU A 249 -10.57 -3.24 -17.67
CA LEU A 249 -9.22 -3.41 -17.21
C LEU A 249 -8.47 -4.41 -18.08
N ALA A 250 -7.18 -4.14 -18.33
CA ALA A 250 -6.25 -5.08 -18.93
C ALA A 250 -4.88 -4.96 -18.25
N TRP A 251 -4.13 -6.06 -18.16
CA TRP A 251 -2.75 -6.03 -17.70
C TRP A 251 -1.88 -6.95 -18.55
N GLY A 252 -0.59 -6.61 -18.68
CA GLY A 252 0.35 -7.33 -19.50
C GLY A 252 1.51 -6.45 -19.97
N TYR A 253 2.09 -6.74 -21.13
CA TYR A 253 3.22 -6.01 -21.72
C TYR A 253 4.47 -5.94 -20.82
N SER A 254 4.70 -6.97 -19.98
CA SER A 254 5.86 -6.96 -19.08
C SER A 254 7.18 -7.03 -19.85
N LYS A 255 7.21 -7.82 -20.95
CA LYS A 255 8.40 -7.92 -21.81
C LYS A 255 8.74 -6.59 -22.44
N GLU A 256 7.75 -5.92 -23.03
CA GLU A 256 7.89 -4.62 -23.68
C GLU A 256 8.20 -3.53 -22.65
N GLY A 257 7.51 -3.49 -21.53
CA GLY A 257 7.75 -2.51 -20.47
C GLY A 257 9.17 -2.62 -19.89
N PHE A 258 9.62 -3.84 -19.60
CA PHE A 258 10.96 -4.04 -19.05
C PHE A 258 12.10 -3.88 -20.08
N ALA A 259 11.80 -3.96 -21.37
CA ALA A 259 12.77 -3.74 -22.44
C ALA A 259 12.95 -2.25 -22.79
N TYR A 260 12.09 -1.36 -22.29
CA TYR A 260 12.29 0.08 -22.46
C TYR A 260 13.47 0.56 -21.62
N GLU A 261 14.39 1.30 -22.24
CA GLU A 261 15.52 1.95 -21.58
C GLU A 261 15.21 3.46 -21.44
N PRO A 262 14.86 3.94 -20.23
CA PRO A 262 14.57 5.36 -20.03
C PRO A 262 15.81 6.23 -20.19
N THR A 263 15.61 7.48 -20.59
CA THR A 263 16.68 8.48 -20.69
C THR A 263 17.13 8.96 -19.29
N ASP A 264 16.27 8.88 -18.28
CA ASP A 264 16.59 9.10 -16.88
C ASP A 264 16.71 7.75 -16.16
N GLU A 265 17.94 7.41 -15.68
CA GLU A 265 18.24 6.17 -14.97
C GLU A 265 17.39 5.99 -13.67
N ALA A 266 16.87 7.06 -13.11
CA ALA A 266 15.95 7.03 -11.97
C ALA A 266 14.50 6.75 -12.38
N MET A 267 14.27 6.24 -13.59
CA MET A 267 12.95 5.80 -14.06
C MET A 267 12.97 4.35 -14.54
N ARG A 268 11.77 3.80 -14.70
CA ARG A 268 11.53 2.50 -15.26
C ARG A 268 10.10 2.34 -15.75
N LEU A 269 9.91 1.70 -16.90
CA LEU A 269 8.64 1.08 -17.23
C LEU A 269 8.57 -0.31 -16.61
N ARG A 270 7.36 -0.71 -16.21
CA ARG A 270 7.01 -2.08 -15.79
C ARG A 270 5.93 -2.64 -16.72
N GLY A 271 5.43 -3.85 -16.47
CA GLY A 271 4.20 -4.35 -17.09
C GLY A 271 3.06 -3.37 -16.86
N PHE A 272 2.18 -3.22 -17.85
CA PHE A 272 1.15 -2.20 -17.86
C PHE A 272 -0.09 -2.67 -17.10
N ASN A 273 -0.60 -1.84 -16.18
CA ASN A 273 -1.99 -1.89 -15.74
C ASN A 273 -2.74 -0.81 -16.51
N ILE A 274 -3.71 -1.21 -17.29
CA ILE A 274 -4.44 -0.39 -18.26
C ILE A 274 -5.90 -0.35 -17.87
N ALA A 275 -6.47 0.85 -17.72
CA ALA A 275 -7.88 1.00 -17.42
C ALA A 275 -8.56 1.95 -18.41
N ARG A 276 -9.60 1.44 -19.08
CA ARG A 276 -10.33 2.16 -20.13
C ARG A 276 -11.36 3.10 -19.54
N GLN A 277 -11.45 4.30 -20.13
CA GLN A 277 -12.44 5.33 -19.82
C GLN A 277 -13.68 5.19 -20.73
N ASP A 278 -14.80 5.80 -20.34
CA ASP A 278 -16.06 5.76 -21.09
C ASP A 278 -15.94 6.35 -22.52
N ASN A 279 -15.03 7.31 -22.72
CA ASN A 279 -14.74 7.90 -24.02
C ASN A 279 -13.75 7.09 -24.87
N GLY A 280 -13.25 5.96 -24.37
CA GLY A 280 -12.32 5.08 -25.06
C GLY A 280 -10.83 5.37 -24.81
N ASP A 281 -10.48 6.47 -24.12
CA ASP A 281 -9.11 6.67 -23.65
C ASP A 281 -8.71 5.58 -22.66
N VAL A 282 -7.40 5.42 -22.42
CA VAL A 282 -6.87 4.50 -21.42
C VAL A 282 -5.93 5.21 -20.45
N LEU A 283 -5.99 4.82 -19.20
CA LEU A 283 -5.06 5.24 -18.15
C LEU A 283 -4.04 4.12 -17.92
N LEU A 284 -2.77 4.50 -17.79
CA LEU A 284 -1.66 3.55 -17.59
C LEU A 284 -0.95 3.79 -16.27
N ASN A 285 -0.96 2.78 -15.41
CA ASN A 285 -0.09 2.68 -14.24
C ASN A 285 1.11 1.82 -14.62
N ALA A 286 2.17 2.44 -15.17
CA ALA A 286 3.33 1.73 -15.72
C ALA A 286 4.66 2.46 -15.47
N LEU A 287 4.69 3.80 -15.41
CA LEU A 287 5.93 4.58 -15.24
C LEU A 287 6.29 4.73 -13.78
N ILE A 288 7.34 4.04 -13.34
CA ILE A 288 7.93 4.16 -12.00
C ILE A 288 9.04 5.20 -12.02
N ILE A 289 9.02 6.10 -11.04
CA ILE A 289 10.01 7.16 -10.82
C ILE A 289 10.63 6.96 -9.45
N PHE A 290 11.96 6.88 -9.39
CA PHE A 290 12.74 6.81 -8.16
C PHE A 290 13.28 8.19 -7.78
N ASP A 291 13.87 8.29 -6.58
CA ASP A 291 14.46 9.54 -6.06
C ASP A 291 13.44 10.68 -5.98
N VAL A 292 12.24 10.37 -5.47
CA VAL A 292 11.20 11.35 -5.14
C VAL A 292 10.93 11.27 -3.65
N ASP A 293 11.25 12.33 -2.91
CA ASP A 293 10.77 12.50 -1.53
C ASP A 293 9.29 12.86 -1.57
N ALA A 294 8.44 11.87 -1.30
CA ALA A 294 6.99 12.04 -1.36
C ALA A 294 6.44 12.94 -0.22
N LEU A 295 7.24 13.28 0.78
CA LEU A 295 6.88 14.23 1.84
C LEU A 295 7.21 15.69 1.46
N ASP A 296 8.00 15.91 0.42
CA ASP A 296 8.31 17.24 -0.11
C ASP A 296 7.51 17.55 -1.38
N PRO A 297 6.56 18.51 -1.33
CA PRO A 297 5.79 18.91 -2.52
C PRO A 297 6.66 19.37 -3.69
N ALA A 298 7.84 19.95 -3.44
CA ALA A 298 8.75 20.37 -4.50
C ALA A 298 9.38 19.17 -5.20
N SER A 299 9.76 18.13 -4.45
CA SER A 299 10.26 16.87 -4.99
C SER A 299 9.18 16.13 -5.77
N CYS A 300 7.93 16.13 -5.29
CA CYS A 300 6.79 15.56 -6.03
C CYS A 300 6.57 16.28 -7.37
N ALA A 301 6.58 17.61 -7.37
CA ALA A 301 6.43 18.40 -8.60
C ALA A 301 7.59 18.16 -9.59
N GLU A 302 8.83 18.02 -9.10
CA GLU A 302 9.97 17.64 -9.92
C GLU A 302 9.81 16.22 -10.49
N GLY A 303 9.33 15.26 -9.68
CA GLY A 303 9.04 13.90 -10.12
C GLY A 303 8.02 13.86 -11.26
N ILE A 304 6.94 14.64 -11.17
CA ILE A 304 5.94 14.79 -12.26
C ILE A 304 6.61 15.36 -13.50
N ALA A 305 7.35 16.48 -13.38
CA ALA A 305 7.99 17.13 -14.51
C ALA A 305 9.02 16.20 -15.22
N ARG A 306 9.78 15.41 -14.46
CA ARG A 306 10.69 14.39 -15.01
C ARG A 306 9.92 13.31 -15.77
N GLY A 307 8.85 12.79 -15.20
CA GLY A 307 7.98 11.80 -15.85
C GLY A 307 7.38 12.34 -17.14
N GLU A 308 6.85 13.57 -17.14
CA GLU A 308 6.29 14.24 -18.31
C GLU A 308 7.33 14.45 -19.42
N ALA A 309 8.57 14.75 -19.06
CA ALA A 309 9.67 14.86 -20.02
C ALA A 309 10.01 13.54 -20.70
N GLU A 310 9.85 12.39 -20.02
CA GLU A 310 10.10 11.05 -20.55
C GLU A 310 8.93 10.50 -21.40
N LEU A 311 7.69 10.96 -21.19
CA LEU A 311 6.51 10.41 -21.86
C LEU A 311 6.55 10.45 -23.39
N PRO A 312 7.07 11.49 -24.08
CA PRO A 312 7.20 11.45 -25.55
C PRO A 312 7.99 10.25 -26.06
N MET A 313 9.11 9.91 -25.41
CA MET A 313 9.95 8.76 -25.78
C MET A 313 9.25 7.44 -25.48
N ILE A 314 8.57 7.35 -24.32
CA ILE A 314 7.76 6.18 -23.93
C ILE A 314 6.66 5.93 -24.96
N ILE A 315 5.92 6.98 -25.37
CA ILE A 315 4.82 6.85 -26.32
C ILE A 315 5.32 6.44 -27.71
N ASP A 316 6.43 7.03 -28.18
CA ASP A 316 7.05 6.63 -29.44
C ASP A 316 7.53 5.17 -29.41
N TYR A 317 8.10 4.73 -28.27
CA TYR A 317 8.45 3.33 -28.06
C TYR A 317 7.20 2.43 -28.07
N MET A 318 6.13 2.80 -27.34
CA MET A 318 4.88 2.02 -27.30
C MET A 318 4.25 1.89 -28.70
N ARG A 319 4.25 2.95 -29.51
CA ARG A 319 3.76 2.93 -30.89
C ARG A 319 4.51 1.92 -31.76
N ALA A 320 5.81 1.75 -31.52
CA ALA A 320 6.67 0.87 -32.29
C ALA A 320 6.66 -0.60 -31.79
N HIS A 321 6.40 -0.84 -30.50
CA HIS A 321 6.65 -2.14 -29.88
C HIS A 321 5.44 -2.74 -29.18
N CYS A 322 4.38 -1.97 -28.87
CA CYS A 322 3.21 -2.45 -28.12
C CYS A 322 1.99 -2.52 -29.06
N GLU A 323 1.54 -3.73 -29.36
CA GLU A 323 0.35 -3.98 -30.21
C GLU A 323 -0.88 -3.29 -29.60
N GLY A 324 -1.63 -2.55 -30.41
CA GLY A 324 -2.78 -1.74 -29.99
C GLY A 324 -2.45 -0.29 -29.63
N PHE A 325 -1.17 0.07 -29.52
CA PHE A 325 -0.74 1.44 -29.20
C PHE A 325 -0.18 2.22 -30.41
N GLU A 326 -0.30 1.72 -31.62
CA GLU A 326 0.30 2.29 -32.83
C GLU A 326 -0.12 3.74 -33.12
N LYS A 327 -1.30 4.14 -32.61
CA LYS A 327 -1.87 5.49 -32.76
C LYS A 327 -2.01 6.23 -31.44
N ALA A 328 -1.41 5.74 -30.37
CA ALA A 328 -1.53 6.33 -29.05
C ALA A 328 -1.04 7.78 -29.02
N THR A 329 -1.78 8.66 -28.37
CA THR A 329 -1.44 10.08 -28.17
C THR A 329 -1.68 10.46 -26.73
N LEU A 330 -0.74 11.21 -26.11
CA LEU A 330 -0.89 11.72 -24.75
C LEU A 330 -2.05 12.69 -24.67
N VAL A 331 -2.94 12.48 -23.69
CA VAL A 331 -4.04 13.39 -23.35
C VAL A 331 -3.65 14.27 -22.18
N ASN A 332 -3.28 13.65 -21.05
CA ASN A 332 -2.80 14.31 -19.84
C ASN A 332 -2.01 13.33 -18.95
N THR A 333 -1.46 13.85 -17.86
CA THR A 333 -0.92 13.11 -16.75
C THR A 333 -1.76 13.35 -15.50
N ALA A 334 -1.67 12.46 -14.52
CA ALA A 334 -2.28 12.65 -13.22
C ALA A 334 -1.71 13.88 -12.51
N GLU A 335 -2.55 14.60 -11.77
CA GLU A 335 -2.16 15.77 -10.97
C GLU A 335 -1.35 15.38 -9.73
N GLN A 336 -1.52 14.12 -9.26
CA GLN A 336 -0.83 13.58 -8.09
C GLN A 336 -0.11 12.28 -8.44
N LEU A 337 1.10 12.11 -7.89
CA LEU A 337 1.84 10.86 -8.00
C LEU A 337 1.15 9.75 -7.19
N TYR A 338 1.16 8.53 -7.72
CA TYR A 338 0.83 7.36 -6.93
C TYR A 338 2.01 7.01 -6.02
N VAL A 339 1.93 7.47 -4.78
CA VAL A 339 2.87 7.17 -3.70
C VAL A 339 2.35 5.96 -2.93
N ARG A 340 3.19 4.94 -2.76
CA ARG A 340 2.81 3.68 -2.11
C ARG A 340 3.11 3.64 -0.62
N GLU A 341 4.17 4.33 -0.22
CA GLU A 341 4.72 4.25 1.13
C GLU A 341 5.41 5.55 1.50
N THR A 342 5.26 5.99 2.74
CA THR A 342 6.02 7.06 3.39
C THR A 342 6.17 6.75 4.87
N ARG A 343 5.36 7.38 5.74
CA ARG A 343 5.33 7.13 7.18
C ARG A 343 4.45 5.94 7.53
N HIS A 344 4.85 5.21 8.54
CA HIS A 344 4.07 4.19 9.24
C HIS A 344 3.90 4.67 10.68
N MET A 345 2.71 5.19 11.03
CA MET A 345 2.45 5.75 12.36
C MET A 345 2.44 4.66 13.42
N GLU A 346 3.14 4.89 14.54
CA GLU A 346 3.06 3.98 15.66
C GLU A 346 1.69 4.10 16.33
N CYS A 347 0.92 3.02 16.23
CA CYS A 347 -0.40 2.87 16.83
C CYS A 347 -0.36 1.91 18.02
N GLU A 348 -1.44 1.84 18.78
CA GLU A 348 -1.59 0.94 19.93
C GLU A 348 -1.36 -0.52 19.53
N LYS A 349 -1.72 -0.89 18.30
CA LYS A 349 -1.35 -2.14 17.65
C LYS A 349 -0.77 -1.86 16.27
N MET A 350 0.33 -2.54 15.95
CA MET A 350 0.90 -2.55 14.61
C MET A 350 0.50 -3.86 13.92
N LEU A 351 -0.10 -3.74 12.75
CA LEU A 351 -0.31 -4.89 11.85
C LEU A 351 1.05 -5.38 11.35
N THR A 352 1.35 -6.65 11.50
CA THR A 352 2.62 -7.24 11.06
C THR A 352 2.42 -8.13 9.84
N ILE A 353 3.52 -8.46 9.14
CA ILE A 353 3.51 -9.41 8.03
C ILE A 353 2.96 -10.78 8.44
N ASP A 354 3.20 -11.19 9.69
CA ASP A 354 2.72 -12.45 10.21
C ASP A 354 1.21 -12.40 10.52
N ASP A 355 0.68 -11.27 10.99
CA ASP A 355 -0.78 -11.10 11.14
C ASP A 355 -1.48 -11.26 9.79
N VAL A 356 -0.87 -10.73 8.72
CA VAL A 356 -1.39 -10.80 7.35
C VAL A 356 -1.33 -12.23 6.81
N LEU A 357 -0.14 -12.87 6.80
CA LEU A 357 0.07 -14.15 6.12
C LEU A 357 -0.32 -15.39 6.94
N GLU A 358 -0.48 -15.23 8.26
CA GLU A 358 -1.01 -16.29 9.14
C GLU A 358 -2.50 -16.12 9.46
N ASN A 359 -3.15 -15.09 8.89
CA ASN A 359 -4.56 -14.76 9.17
C ASN A 359 -4.86 -14.79 10.67
N ARG A 360 -4.07 -14.04 11.46
CA ARG A 360 -4.23 -14.04 12.93
C ARG A 360 -5.51 -13.33 13.33
N ALA A 361 -6.32 -13.98 14.16
CA ALA A 361 -7.56 -13.41 14.67
C ALA A 361 -7.32 -12.14 15.51
N GLN A 362 -8.19 -11.14 15.33
CA GLN A 362 -8.17 -9.87 16.03
C GLN A 362 -9.47 -9.70 16.83
N GLU A 363 -9.40 -9.64 18.16
CA GLU A 363 -10.59 -9.44 18.99
C GLU A 363 -11.30 -8.10 18.72
N ASP A 364 -10.52 -7.10 18.30
CA ASP A 364 -10.95 -5.76 17.93
C ASP A 364 -11.01 -5.55 16.41
N ALA A 365 -11.25 -6.61 15.62
CA ALA A 365 -11.38 -6.53 14.18
C ALA A 365 -12.39 -5.48 13.73
N ILE A 366 -12.02 -4.69 12.73
CA ILE A 366 -12.84 -3.65 12.11
C ILE A 366 -13.19 -3.92 10.65
N CYS A 367 -12.41 -4.74 9.98
CA CYS A 367 -12.70 -5.27 8.64
C CYS A 367 -11.88 -6.54 8.40
N VAL A 368 -12.35 -7.34 7.45
CA VAL A 368 -11.63 -8.43 6.80
C VAL A 368 -11.24 -7.96 5.41
N THR A 369 -10.04 -8.27 4.97
CA THR A 369 -9.52 -7.88 3.66
C THR A 369 -8.52 -8.91 3.15
N ASN A 370 -8.07 -8.76 1.91
CA ASN A 370 -6.89 -9.42 1.38
C ASN A 370 -6.25 -8.57 0.28
N TYR A 371 -4.98 -8.79 0.06
CA TYR A 371 -4.21 -8.34 -1.10
C TYR A 371 -2.83 -9.01 -1.03
N PRO A 372 -2.16 -9.31 -2.14
CA PRO A 372 -0.78 -9.75 -2.10
C PRO A 372 0.09 -8.77 -1.32
N VAL A 373 1.03 -9.28 -0.55
CA VAL A 373 2.06 -8.43 0.07
C VAL A 373 3.01 -7.98 -1.03
N ASP A 374 2.60 -6.93 -1.75
CA ASP A 374 3.27 -6.38 -2.92
C ASP A 374 4.25 -5.28 -2.49
N VAL A 375 5.53 -5.61 -2.51
CA VAL A 375 6.63 -4.66 -2.32
C VAL A 375 7.14 -4.25 -3.70
N GLN A 376 6.85 -3.02 -4.09
CA GLN A 376 7.24 -2.49 -5.40
C GLN A 376 8.74 -2.25 -5.51
N ALA A 377 9.19 -2.06 -6.77
CA ALA A 377 10.57 -1.75 -7.07
C ALA A 377 11.08 -0.54 -6.27
N THR A 378 12.32 -0.63 -5.81
CA THR A 378 13.07 0.46 -5.19
C THR A 378 14.28 0.80 -6.07
N LYS A 379 15.00 1.88 -5.77
CA LYS A 379 16.21 2.25 -6.50
C LYS A 379 17.25 1.13 -6.56
N THR A 380 17.39 0.39 -5.47
CA THR A 380 18.39 -0.70 -5.33
C THR A 380 17.86 -2.06 -5.75
N GLN A 381 16.56 -2.30 -5.60
CA GLN A 381 15.87 -3.51 -6.04
C GLN A 381 14.85 -3.14 -7.12
N ARG A 382 15.28 -3.14 -8.36
CA ARG A 382 14.52 -2.61 -9.49
C ARG A 382 13.31 -3.46 -9.92
N PHE A 383 13.05 -4.60 -9.29
CA PHE A 383 11.88 -5.45 -9.49
C PHE A 383 11.06 -5.53 -8.21
N GLY A 384 9.74 -5.45 -8.35
CA GLY A 384 8.84 -5.72 -7.24
C GLY A 384 8.88 -7.20 -6.83
N THR A 385 8.45 -7.47 -5.61
CA THR A 385 8.39 -8.82 -5.04
C THR A 385 7.05 -9.03 -4.38
N VAL A 386 6.40 -10.14 -4.66
CA VAL A 386 5.23 -10.61 -3.91
C VAL A 386 5.72 -11.52 -2.79
N VAL A 387 5.74 -10.99 -1.57
CA VAL A 387 6.24 -11.73 -0.39
C VAL A 387 5.35 -12.94 -0.07
N GLY A 388 4.06 -12.81 -0.31
CA GLY A 388 3.05 -13.84 -0.18
C GLY A 388 1.66 -13.26 -0.45
N PHE A 389 0.66 -14.14 -0.56
CA PHE A 389 -0.74 -13.77 -0.81
C PHE A 389 -1.65 -14.44 0.23
N PRO A 390 -2.18 -13.67 1.21
CA PRO A 390 -3.14 -14.21 2.17
C PRO A 390 -4.48 -14.50 1.49
N ASP A 391 -5.20 -15.54 1.94
CA ASP A 391 -6.60 -15.72 1.53
C ASP A 391 -7.46 -14.59 2.09
N GLN A 392 -7.25 -14.27 3.37
CA GLN A 392 -7.82 -13.11 4.05
C GLN A 392 -7.01 -12.79 5.31
N TYR A 393 -7.23 -11.60 5.88
CA TYR A 393 -6.75 -11.22 7.21
C TYR A 393 -7.60 -10.10 7.79
N GLU A 394 -7.47 -9.87 9.08
CA GLU A 394 -8.22 -8.86 9.83
C GLU A 394 -7.38 -7.64 10.15
N ILE A 395 -8.01 -6.47 10.08
CA ILE A 395 -7.44 -5.21 10.60
C ILE A 395 -7.98 -4.97 12.01
N SER A 396 -7.08 -4.73 12.97
CA SER A 396 -7.39 -4.35 14.34
C SER A 396 -7.77 -2.86 14.42
N PHE A 397 -8.76 -2.52 15.27
CA PHE A 397 -9.05 -1.11 15.61
C PHE A 397 -7.83 -0.40 16.20
N GLY A 398 -7.02 -1.11 17.00
CA GLY A 398 -5.77 -0.59 17.55
C GLY A 398 -4.79 -0.06 16.51
N SER A 399 -4.87 -0.52 15.25
CA SER A 399 -4.07 0.01 14.13
C SER A 399 -4.51 1.40 13.66
N LEU A 400 -5.67 1.87 14.08
CA LEU A 400 -6.18 3.22 13.81
C LEU A 400 -5.97 4.19 14.98
N VAL A 401 -5.42 3.74 16.10
CA VAL A 401 -5.28 4.53 17.34
C VAL A 401 -3.82 4.90 17.56
N PRO A 402 -3.38 6.13 17.19
CA PRO A 402 -2.01 6.57 17.36
C PRO A 402 -1.57 6.57 18.82
N LYS A 403 -0.31 6.17 19.07
CA LYS A 403 0.30 6.29 20.41
C LYS A 403 0.47 7.75 20.81
N LYS A 404 0.47 8.02 22.11
CA LYS A 404 0.77 9.30 22.76
C LYS A 404 -0.25 10.42 22.56
N VAL A 405 -1.12 10.38 21.57
CA VAL A 405 -2.07 11.47 21.29
C VAL A 405 -3.50 10.96 21.49
N ASP A 406 -4.26 11.60 22.39
CA ASP A 406 -5.65 11.31 22.63
C ASP A 406 -6.58 12.14 21.73
N GLY A 407 -7.78 11.62 21.44
CA GLY A 407 -8.75 12.29 20.54
C GLY A 407 -8.42 12.13 19.04
N LEU A 408 -7.33 11.45 18.69
CA LEU A 408 -6.86 11.29 17.31
C LEU A 408 -7.02 9.83 16.86
N MET A 409 -7.47 9.64 15.62
CA MET A 409 -7.38 8.39 14.86
C MET A 409 -6.71 8.63 13.53
N ILE A 410 -6.19 7.56 12.91
CA ILE A 410 -5.59 7.59 11.57
C ILE A 410 -6.20 6.52 10.68
N VAL A 411 -6.40 6.83 9.39
CA VAL A 411 -6.84 5.88 8.36
C VAL A 411 -5.98 6.00 7.09
N GLY A 412 -6.02 4.99 6.24
CA GLY A 412 -5.24 4.97 5.00
C GLY A 412 -3.87 4.32 5.15
N ARG A 413 -2.99 4.55 4.17
CA ARG A 413 -1.72 3.80 4.02
C ARG A 413 -0.70 4.04 5.13
N SER A 414 -0.80 5.16 5.85
CA SER A 414 0.10 5.51 6.97
C SER A 414 -0.41 5.09 8.34
N ALA A 415 -1.50 4.32 8.43
CA ALA A 415 -2.01 3.77 9.68
C ALA A 415 -0.99 2.81 10.34
N GLY A 416 -1.37 2.20 11.46
CA GLY A 416 -0.51 1.33 12.26
C GLY A 416 -0.15 0.01 11.57
N PHE A 417 0.54 0.08 10.45
CA PHE A 417 1.01 -1.05 9.66
C PHE A 417 2.54 -1.03 9.60
N THR A 418 3.19 -2.18 9.76
CA THR A 418 4.63 -2.31 9.47
C THR A 418 4.87 -2.18 7.96
N SER A 419 6.07 -1.82 7.54
CA SER A 419 6.39 -1.59 6.12
C SER A 419 6.03 -2.77 5.22
N LEU A 420 6.25 -4.01 5.66
CA LEU A 420 5.87 -5.20 4.90
C LEU A 420 4.37 -5.45 4.90
N ALA A 421 3.69 -5.30 6.04
CA ALA A 421 2.23 -5.45 6.11
C ALA A 421 1.51 -4.39 5.28
N ALA A 422 2.04 -3.16 5.23
CA ALA A 422 1.54 -2.09 4.37
C ALA A 422 1.58 -2.48 2.88
N GLY A 423 2.48 -3.37 2.46
CA GLY A 423 2.46 -3.93 1.11
C GLY A 423 1.11 -4.50 0.70
N SER A 424 0.34 -5.04 1.66
CA SER A 424 -1.03 -5.53 1.47
C SER A 424 -2.08 -4.53 1.96
N ALA A 425 -1.95 -4.00 3.18
CA ALA A 425 -3.00 -3.24 3.86
C ALA A 425 -3.25 -1.82 3.29
N ARG A 426 -2.34 -1.28 2.46
CA ARG A 426 -2.40 0.09 1.91
C ARG A 426 -3.41 0.29 0.78
N ILE A 427 -4.07 -0.75 0.29
CA ILE A 427 -5.02 -0.61 -0.81
C ILE A 427 -6.26 0.19 -0.38
N VAL A 428 -6.76 1.03 -1.29
CA VAL A 428 -7.85 1.96 -0.99
C VAL A 428 -9.12 1.29 -0.48
N PRO A 429 -9.57 0.12 -0.99
CA PRO A 429 -10.73 -0.56 -0.43
C PRO A 429 -10.61 -0.87 1.06
N THR A 430 -9.44 -1.38 1.49
CA THR A 430 -9.12 -1.61 2.92
C THR A 430 -9.14 -0.30 3.70
N GLY A 431 -8.51 0.74 3.16
CA GLY A 431 -8.49 2.07 3.78
C GLY A 431 -9.90 2.67 3.94
N MET A 432 -10.80 2.49 2.96
CA MET A 432 -12.20 2.92 3.06
C MET A 432 -12.97 2.16 4.14
N ALA A 433 -12.72 0.85 4.31
CA ALA A 433 -13.30 0.07 5.41
C ALA A 433 -12.79 0.56 6.78
N CYS A 434 -11.49 0.85 6.89
CA CYS A 434 -10.90 1.48 8.07
C CYS A 434 -11.52 2.86 8.35
N GLY A 435 -11.75 3.67 7.32
CA GLY A 435 -12.45 4.95 7.41
C GLY A 435 -13.85 4.80 7.96
N GLN A 436 -14.63 3.86 7.42
CA GLN A 436 -15.99 3.57 7.94
C GLN A 436 -15.94 3.18 9.42
N ALA A 437 -15.00 2.36 9.83
CA ALA A 437 -14.84 1.94 11.22
C ALA A 437 -14.46 3.12 12.14
N ALA A 438 -13.56 4.01 11.69
CA ALA A 438 -13.18 5.20 12.42
C ALA A 438 -14.38 6.14 12.67
N GLY A 439 -15.28 6.30 11.68
CA GLY A 439 -16.50 7.08 11.84
C GLY A 439 -17.48 6.48 12.88
N VAL A 440 -17.64 5.15 12.90
CA VAL A 440 -18.43 4.46 13.93
C VAL A 440 -17.79 4.59 15.32
N ALA A 441 -16.45 4.46 15.38
CA ALA A 441 -15.70 4.62 16.63
C ALA A 441 -15.83 6.05 17.17
N ALA A 442 -15.71 7.07 16.32
CA ALA A 442 -15.88 8.48 16.67
C ALA A 442 -17.25 8.72 17.35
N LYS A 443 -18.33 8.15 16.80
CA LYS A 443 -19.66 8.24 17.42
C LYS A 443 -19.68 7.67 18.83
N LEU A 444 -19.07 6.51 19.03
CA LEU A 444 -19.05 5.89 20.36
C LEU A 444 -18.19 6.70 21.34
N CYS A 445 -17.08 7.25 20.88
CA CYS A 445 -16.21 8.12 21.67
C CYS A 445 -16.97 9.38 22.15
N VAL A 446 -17.64 10.08 21.24
CA VAL A 446 -18.43 11.28 21.56
C VAL A 446 -19.59 10.96 22.51
N ASP A 447 -20.36 9.89 22.23
CA ASP A 447 -21.50 9.51 23.07
C ASP A 447 -21.14 9.09 24.50
N LYS A 448 -19.92 8.65 24.73
CA LYS A 448 -19.44 8.12 26.01
C LYS A 448 -18.41 9.02 26.68
N ASP A 449 -18.12 10.15 26.08
CA ASP A 449 -17.07 11.07 26.55
C ASP A 449 -15.77 10.32 26.85
N MET A 450 -15.30 9.58 25.83
CA MET A 450 -14.08 8.75 25.90
C MET A 450 -13.20 8.98 24.68
N THR A 451 -11.91 8.76 24.84
CA THR A 451 -10.94 8.83 23.74
C THR A 451 -10.93 7.53 22.94
N PRO A 452 -10.43 7.55 21.68
CA PRO A 452 -10.19 6.32 20.89
C PRO A 452 -9.30 5.30 21.61
N ARG A 453 -8.31 5.76 22.39
CA ARG A 453 -7.43 4.89 23.18
C ARG A 453 -8.16 4.21 24.33
N GLU A 454 -9.04 4.94 25.04
CA GLU A 454 -9.91 4.35 26.07
C GLU A 454 -10.90 3.36 25.46
N LEU A 455 -11.39 3.62 24.24
CA LEU A 455 -12.22 2.68 23.51
C LEU A 455 -11.46 1.40 23.18
N TYR A 456 -10.21 1.51 22.67
CA TYR A 456 -9.35 0.37 22.38
C TYR A 456 -9.09 -0.50 23.61
N GLY A 457 -8.84 0.10 24.76
CA GLY A 457 -8.69 -0.61 26.04
C GLY A 457 -9.99 -1.19 26.63
N ASN A 458 -11.13 -1.05 25.93
CA ASN A 458 -12.45 -1.40 26.46
C ASN A 458 -13.13 -2.48 25.60
N GLU A 459 -12.96 -3.76 25.96
CA GLU A 459 -13.55 -4.91 25.25
C GLU A 459 -15.06 -4.77 25.00
N LYS A 460 -15.82 -4.29 26.00
CA LYS A 460 -17.27 -4.05 25.85
C LYS A 460 -17.57 -2.90 24.88
N GLY A 461 -16.69 -1.91 24.85
CA GLY A 461 -16.74 -0.79 23.90
C GLY A 461 -16.51 -1.29 22.49
N ILE A 462 -15.48 -2.10 22.27
CA ILE A 462 -15.17 -2.74 20.97
C ILE A 462 -16.37 -3.53 20.45
N LYS A 463 -16.97 -4.42 21.26
CA LYS A 463 -18.16 -5.17 20.85
C LYS A 463 -19.37 -4.29 20.54
N LYS A 464 -19.48 -3.10 21.20
CA LYS A 464 -20.53 -2.11 20.87
C LYS A 464 -20.25 -1.38 19.58
N MET A 465 -18.99 -1.16 19.22
CA MET A 465 -18.56 -0.57 17.97
C MET A 465 -18.74 -1.56 16.79
N GLN A 466 -18.39 -2.82 16.96
CA GLN A 466 -18.51 -3.84 15.92
C GLN A 466 -19.94 -4.07 15.44
N LYS A 467 -20.93 -4.08 16.34
CA LYS A 467 -22.34 -4.31 15.99
C LYS A 467 -22.93 -3.34 14.96
N PRO A 468 -22.85 -1.99 15.11
CA PRO A 468 -23.29 -1.09 14.05
C PRO A 468 -22.45 -1.20 12.80
N LEU A 469 -21.15 -1.50 12.92
CA LEU A 469 -20.26 -1.67 11.78
C LEU A 469 -20.69 -2.85 10.89
N GLU A 470 -21.00 -4.02 11.50
CA GLU A 470 -21.58 -5.17 10.78
C GLU A 470 -22.92 -4.85 10.11
N LYS A 471 -23.81 -4.11 10.82
CA LYS A 471 -25.09 -3.67 10.25
C LYS A 471 -24.93 -2.72 9.06
N GLN A 472 -23.82 -2.01 8.98
CA GLN A 472 -23.47 -1.12 7.89
C GLN A 472 -22.65 -1.83 6.80
N GLY A 473 -22.60 -3.16 6.84
CA GLY A 473 -22.05 -4.01 5.78
C GLY A 473 -20.58 -4.39 5.93
N ALA A 474 -19.94 -4.09 7.07
CA ALA A 474 -18.57 -4.60 7.30
C ALA A 474 -18.59 -6.10 7.59
N LEU A 475 -17.64 -6.82 7.04
CA LEU A 475 -17.37 -8.22 7.38
C LEU A 475 -16.33 -8.25 8.50
N LEU A 476 -16.65 -8.87 9.63
CA LEU A 476 -15.80 -8.94 10.82
C LEU A 476 -15.56 -10.38 11.28
N ALA A 477 -16.30 -11.35 10.71
CA ALA A 477 -16.20 -12.74 11.15
C ALA A 477 -14.89 -13.35 10.70
N HIS A 478 -14.06 -13.75 11.67
CA HIS A 478 -12.87 -14.54 11.39
C HIS A 478 -13.22 -15.86 10.72
N GLN A 479 -12.51 -16.20 9.68
CA GLN A 479 -12.60 -17.50 9.02
C GLN A 479 -11.19 -18.11 9.03
N GLU A 480 -11.07 -19.29 9.63
CA GLU A 480 -9.81 -20.05 9.61
C GLU A 480 -9.43 -20.35 8.16
N THR A 481 -8.20 -20.11 7.83
CA THR A 481 -7.61 -20.43 6.52
C THR A 481 -6.39 -21.31 6.71
N GLU A 482 -6.25 -22.32 5.85
CA GLU A 482 -5.09 -23.21 5.88
C GLU A 482 -4.06 -22.72 4.87
N GLU A 483 -2.87 -22.35 5.36
CA GLU A 483 -1.70 -22.09 4.54
C GLU A 483 -0.73 -23.28 4.67
N PRO A 484 -0.60 -24.14 3.64
CA PRO A 484 0.18 -25.38 3.72
C PRO A 484 1.63 -25.17 4.17
N VAL A 485 2.24 -24.06 3.80
CA VAL A 485 3.61 -23.72 4.17
C VAL A 485 3.80 -23.62 5.69
N MET A 486 2.75 -23.27 6.46
CA MET A 486 2.82 -23.15 7.92
C MET A 486 3.07 -24.51 8.62
N SER A 487 2.74 -25.63 7.97
CA SER A 487 3.01 -26.97 8.48
C SER A 487 4.41 -27.48 8.12
N HIS A 488 5.16 -26.75 7.29
CA HIS A 488 6.51 -27.14 6.90
C HIS A 488 7.48 -27.00 8.07
N TRP A 489 8.36 -27.98 8.28
CA TRP A 489 9.31 -28.02 9.41
C TRP A 489 10.23 -26.79 9.48
N ALA A 490 10.55 -26.14 8.34
CA ALA A 490 11.40 -24.95 8.27
C ALA A 490 10.58 -23.63 8.29
N TYR A 491 9.29 -23.67 8.60
CA TYR A 491 8.43 -22.49 8.55
C TYR A 491 8.90 -21.37 9.48
N GLU A 492 9.38 -21.69 10.70
CA GLU A 492 9.89 -20.68 11.63
C GLU A 492 11.12 -19.96 11.07
N GLY A 493 12.00 -20.66 10.37
CA GLY A 493 13.13 -20.04 9.67
C GLY A 493 12.68 -19.12 8.53
N LEU A 494 11.73 -19.58 7.71
CA LEU A 494 11.11 -18.76 6.67
C LEU A 494 10.51 -17.49 7.26
N LYS A 495 9.75 -17.58 8.33
CA LYS A 495 9.08 -16.48 9.01
C LYS A 495 10.07 -15.40 9.47
N VAL A 496 11.17 -15.78 10.10
CA VAL A 496 12.23 -14.84 10.50
C VAL A 496 12.81 -14.10 9.27
N ILE A 497 13.18 -14.84 8.25
CA ILE A 497 13.79 -14.26 7.03
C ILE A 497 12.77 -13.41 6.26
N ARG A 498 11.52 -13.84 6.21
CA ARG A 498 10.41 -13.09 5.61
C ARG A 498 10.22 -11.73 6.31
N SER A 499 10.24 -11.72 7.64
CA SER A 499 10.15 -10.49 8.44
C SER A 499 11.34 -9.54 8.25
N MET A 500 12.44 -10.01 7.65
CA MET A 500 13.58 -9.18 7.24
C MET A 500 13.39 -8.52 5.86
N GLY A 501 12.29 -8.79 5.18
CA GLY A 501 12.00 -8.28 3.84
C GLY A 501 12.57 -9.11 2.70
N TYR A 502 12.96 -10.35 2.95
CA TYR A 502 13.48 -11.26 1.94
C TYR A 502 12.73 -12.59 1.96
N ALA A 503 11.69 -12.67 1.17
CA ALA A 503 11.04 -13.90 0.75
C ALA A 503 10.19 -13.59 -0.48
N ASP A 504 10.11 -14.51 -1.40
CA ASP A 504 9.28 -14.46 -2.59
C ASP A 504 8.43 -15.72 -2.60
N GLY A 505 7.19 -15.57 -2.11
CA GLY A 505 6.19 -16.63 -2.10
C GLY A 505 5.32 -16.63 -3.36
N GLY A 506 5.37 -15.54 -4.14
CA GLY A 506 4.49 -15.35 -5.27
C GLY A 506 3.01 -15.28 -4.84
N TYR A 507 2.13 -15.51 -5.80
CA TYR A 507 0.67 -15.54 -5.58
C TYR A 507 0.15 -16.88 -5.04
N ASP A 508 1.00 -17.92 -4.99
CA ASP A 508 0.67 -19.28 -4.54
C ASP A 508 1.34 -19.68 -3.23
N ASN A 509 2.03 -18.74 -2.58
CA ASN A 509 2.81 -18.94 -1.35
C ASN A 509 3.85 -20.07 -1.46
N ASN A 510 4.38 -20.30 -2.68
CA ASN A 510 5.37 -21.33 -2.93
C ASN A 510 6.80 -20.82 -2.71
N TYR A 511 7.29 -20.92 -1.50
CA TYR A 511 8.64 -20.51 -1.13
C TYR A 511 9.72 -21.53 -1.52
N ARG A 512 9.37 -22.62 -2.22
CA ARG A 512 10.32 -23.65 -2.72
C ARG A 512 11.28 -24.12 -1.64
N LEU A 513 10.75 -24.49 -0.48
CA LEU A 513 11.58 -24.86 0.68
C LEU A 513 12.23 -26.23 0.53
N ASP A 514 11.63 -27.13 -0.25
CA ASP A 514 12.15 -28.48 -0.52
C ASP A 514 13.13 -28.53 -1.70
N ASP A 515 13.30 -27.44 -2.46
CA ASP A 515 14.26 -27.39 -3.57
C ASP A 515 15.69 -27.33 -3.05
N GLU A 516 16.64 -27.93 -3.77
CA GLU A 516 18.06 -27.74 -3.51
C GLU A 516 18.43 -26.25 -3.58
N VAL A 517 19.20 -25.78 -2.62
CA VAL A 517 19.58 -24.37 -2.56
C VAL A 517 20.63 -24.05 -3.63
N THR A 518 20.45 -22.94 -4.33
CA THR A 518 21.50 -22.40 -5.18
C THR A 518 22.45 -21.49 -4.41
N GLY A 519 23.69 -21.35 -4.87
CA GLY A 519 24.67 -20.48 -4.23
C GLY A 519 24.20 -19.03 -4.06
N PRO A 520 23.61 -18.37 -5.09
CA PRO A 520 23.03 -17.05 -4.92
C PRO A 520 21.96 -16.98 -3.82
N ARG A 521 21.07 -17.98 -3.74
CA ARG A 521 20.03 -18.03 -2.71
C ARG A 521 20.61 -18.19 -1.31
N PHE A 522 21.55 -19.13 -1.12
CA PHE A 522 22.28 -19.30 0.14
C PHE A 522 22.97 -18.01 0.58
N CYS A 523 23.77 -17.41 -0.32
CA CYS A 523 24.50 -16.18 -0.04
C CYS A 523 23.54 -15.05 0.38
N ASN A 524 22.40 -14.89 -0.31
CA ASN A 524 21.42 -13.88 0.03
C ASN A 524 20.85 -14.09 1.44
N LEU A 525 20.50 -15.31 1.81
CA LEU A 525 19.95 -15.64 3.14
C LEU A 525 20.94 -15.32 4.26
N VAL A 526 22.17 -15.82 4.17
CA VAL A 526 23.16 -15.65 5.26
C VAL A 526 23.70 -14.21 5.33
N ASN A 527 23.95 -13.55 4.21
CA ASN A 527 24.38 -12.16 4.21
C ASN A 527 23.27 -11.22 4.69
N LEU A 528 22.00 -11.55 4.44
CA LEU A 528 20.87 -10.81 5.01
C LEU A 528 20.86 -10.94 6.54
N ALA A 529 20.97 -12.16 7.07
CA ALA A 529 21.03 -12.41 8.52
C ALA A 529 22.16 -11.60 9.19
N ILE A 530 23.35 -11.58 8.58
CA ILE A 530 24.47 -10.77 9.07
C ILE A 530 24.15 -9.26 8.98
N LYS A 531 23.67 -8.77 7.85
CA LYS A 531 23.30 -7.35 7.67
C LYS A 531 22.28 -6.90 8.71
N LYS A 532 21.23 -7.72 8.94
CA LYS A 532 20.12 -7.40 9.85
C LYS A 532 20.49 -7.53 11.34
N SER A 533 21.62 -8.14 11.66
CA SER A 533 22.19 -8.10 13.02
C SER A 533 22.98 -6.79 13.31
N GLY A 534 23.07 -5.88 12.35
CA GLY A 534 23.81 -4.62 12.47
C GLY A 534 25.33 -4.77 12.45
N LEU A 535 25.84 -5.98 12.22
CA LEU A 535 27.28 -6.25 12.13
C LEU A 535 27.78 -5.93 10.70
N SER A 536 29.04 -5.46 10.62
CA SER A 536 29.63 -5.00 9.36
C SER A 536 29.83 -6.15 8.36
N LEU A 537 29.47 -5.88 7.10
CA LEU A 537 29.71 -6.74 5.95
C LEU A 537 30.80 -6.12 5.06
N GLU A 538 32.05 -6.01 5.53
CA GLU A 538 33.16 -5.55 4.68
C GLU A 538 33.39 -6.53 3.51
N GLU A 539 33.19 -7.84 3.75
CA GLU A 539 33.20 -8.87 2.72
C GLU A 539 31.95 -9.75 2.86
N ARG A 540 31.27 -10.03 1.75
CA ARG A 540 30.10 -10.89 1.71
C ARG A 540 30.51 -12.37 1.69
N VAL A 541 29.70 -13.24 2.30
CA VAL A 541 29.78 -14.69 2.06
C VAL A 541 29.49 -14.95 0.59
N THR A 542 30.36 -15.71 -0.06
CA THR A 542 30.22 -16.12 -1.46
C THR A 542 30.55 -17.61 -1.59
N VAL A 543 29.79 -18.31 -2.41
CA VAL A 543 30.00 -19.73 -2.75
C VAL A 543 29.79 -19.91 -4.27
N SER A 544 30.08 -21.10 -4.78
CA SER A 544 29.81 -21.47 -6.17
C SER A 544 28.32 -21.39 -6.52
N LYS A 545 27.96 -21.53 -7.80
CA LYS A 545 26.56 -21.48 -8.25
C LYS A 545 25.74 -22.66 -7.68
N GLU A 546 26.38 -23.82 -7.57
CA GLU A 546 25.83 -25.10 -7.08
C GLU A 546 26.74 -25.60 -5.95
N PRO A 547 26.64 -25.03 -4.73
CA PRO A 547 27.55 -25.37 -3.64
C PRO A 547 27.14 -26.67 -2.96
N ASP A 548 28.12 -27.42 -2.48
CA ASP A 548 27.87 -28.48 -1.51
C ASP A 548 27.85 -27.94 -0.06
N ASN A 549 27.46 -28.79 0.87
CA ASN A 549 27.37 -28.43 2.29
C ASN A 549 28.73 -28.02 2.88
N ALA A 550 29.81 -28.64 2.42
CA ALA A 550 31.17 -28.32 2.91
C ALA A 550 31.55 -26.90 2.49
N GLU A 551 31.34 -26.54 1.23
CA GLU A 551 31.62 -25.18 0.73
C GLU A 551 30.79 -24.14 1.47
N MET A 552 29.46 -24.38 1.65
CA MET A 552 28.56 -23.48 2.35
C MET A 552 28.98 -23.24 3.81
N LEU A 553 29.21 -24.30 4.59
CA LEU A 553 29.55 -24.17 6.01
C LEU A 553 30.94 -23.58 6.21
N LEU A 554 31.92 -23.95 5.38
CA LEU A 554 33.28 -23.37 5.45
C LEU A 554 33.28 -21.88 5.14
N ALA A 555 32.62 -21.46 4.06
CA ALA A 555 32.54 -20.03 3.70
C ALA A 555 31.83 -19.22 4.79
N LEU A 556 30.74 -19.74 5.34
CA LEU A 556 29.99 -19.07 6.39
C LEU A 556 30.76 -19.03 7.72
N SER A 557 31.39 -20.14 8.13
CA SER A 557 32.17 -20.19 9.39
C SER A 557 33.39 -19.28 9.37
N ALA A 558 34.05 -19.15 8.22
CA ALA A 558 35.15 -18.19 8.06
C ALA A 558 34.70 -16.74 8.29
N LYS A 559 33.51 -16.38 7.75
CA LYS A 559 32.93 -15.06 7.95
C LYS A 559 32.50 -14.80 9.39
N VAL A 560 31.81 -15.75 10.02
CA VAL A 560 31.35 -15.61 11.42
C VAL A 560 32.55 -15.57 12.38
N ALA A 561 33.56 -16.40 12.18
CA ALA A 561 34.80 -16.38 12.96
C ALA A 561 35.49 -15.01 12.88
N GLY A 562 35.55 -14.40 11.71
CA GLY A 562 36.07 -13.04 11.53
C GLY A 562 35.26 -11.98 12.30
N LEU A 563 33.94 -12.09 12.32
CA LEU A 563 33.08 -11.20 13.10
C LEU A 563 33.27 -11.34 14.60
N GLU A 564 33.56 -12.56 15.09
CA GLU A 564 33.79 -12.85 16.48
C GLU A 564 35.26 -12.67 16.93
N GLY A 565 36.19 -12.46 16.00
CA GLY A 565 37.63 -12.34 16.28
C GLY A 565 38.26 -13.63 16.70
N VAL A 566 37.77 -14.80 16.24
CA VAL A 566 38.28 -16.12 16.53
C VAL A 566 38.88 -16.80 15.31
N ALA A 567 39.65 -17.88 15.50
CA ALA A 567 40.21 -18.63 14.38
C ALA A 567 39.10 -19.33 13.56
N ALA A 568 39.14 -19.18 12.23
CA ALA A 568 38.23 -19.86 11.35
C ALA A 568 38.53 -21.37 11.25
N PRO A 569 37.52 -22.22 11.15
CA PRO A 569 37.69 -23.64 10.80
C PRO A 569 38.35 -23.81 9.43
N THR A 570 39.12 -24.88 9.26
CA THR A 570 39.85 -25.17 8.02
C THR A 570 39.30 -26.36 7.23
N ASP A 571 38.35 -27.08 7.79
CA ASP A 571 37.73 -28.26 7.19
C ASP A 571 36.22 -28.32 7.56
N PHE A 572 35.52 -29.21 6.91
CA PHE A 572 34.07 -29.38 7.07
C PHE A 572 33.66 -29.81 8.48
N GLU A 573 34.41 -30.75 9.08
CA GLU A 573 34.15 -31.24 10.44
C GLU A 573 34.29 -30.10 11.47
N GLY A 574 35.36 -29.31 11.32
CA GLY A 574 35.57 -28.11 12.13
C GLY A 574 34.49 -27.06 11.96
N ALA A 575 34.03 -26.82 10.72
CA ALA A 575 32.94 -25.87 10.43
C ALA A 575 31.59 -26.35 11.04
N THR A 576 31.32 -27.64 11.00
CA THR A 576 30.12 -28.24 11.61
C THR A 576 30.17 -28.06 13.13
N ALA A 577 31.28 -28.47 13.77
CA ALA A 577 31.47 -28.32 15.22
C ALA A 577 31.40 -26.85 15.67
N PHE A 578 31.94 -25.92 14.86
CA PHE A 578 31.89 -24.48 15.10
C PHE A 578 30.44 -23.96 15.22
N PHE A 579 29.57 -24.41 14.35
CA PHE A 579 28.15 -23.99 14.36
C PHE A 579 27.31 -24.77 15.39
N GLU A 580 27.65 -26.02 15.72
CA GLU A 580 27.01 -26.78 16.81
C GLU A 580 27.28 -26.12 18.16
N GLU A 581 28.53 -25.71 18.43
CA GLU A 581 28.89 -25.00 19.65
C GLU A 581 28.09 -23.72 19.83
N ARG A 582 27.80 -23.01 18.70
CA ARG A 582 27.04 -21.77 18.67
C ARG A 582 25.53 -21.97 18.60
N LYS A 583 25.05 -23.21 18.58
CA LYS A 583 23.64 -23.60 18.43
C LYS A 583 23.01 -23.08 17.11
N VAL A 584 23.81 -22.72 16.14
CA VAL A 584 23.37 -22.40 14.78
C VAL A 584 22.96 -23.68 14.04
N LEU A 585 23.71 -24.77 14.26
CA LEU A 585 23.32 -26.13 13.89
C LEU A 585 22.81 -26.85 15.14
N ASP A 586 21.52 -27.17 15.19
CA ASP A 586 20.94 -28.09 16.15
C ASP A 586 20.96 -29.53 15.63
N GLN A 587 20.41 -30.46 16.39
CA GLN A 587 20.39 -31.88 16.00
C GLN A 587 19.66 -32.12 14.65
N THR A 588 18.67 -31.30 14.30
CA THR A 588 17.93 -31.44 13.04
C THR A 588 18.75 -30.91 11.87
N LEU A 589 19.30 -29.69 11.99
CA LEU A 589 20.13 -29.10 10.96
C LEU A 589 21.47 -29.85 10.79
N SER A 590 22.11 -30.32 11.87
CA SER A 590 23.33 -31.16 11.77
C SER A 590 23.09 -32.39 10.90
N LYS A 591 21.89 -33.00 10.97
CA LYS A 591 21.56 -34.14 10.09
C LYS A 591 21.35 -33.74 8.64
N LYS A 592 20.77 -32.56 8.41
CA LYS A 592 20.55 -32.02 7.05
C LYS A 592 21.85 -31.64 6.35
N PHE A 593 22.83 -31.19 7.11
CA PHE A 593 24.17 -30.83 6.62
C PHE A 593 25.24 -31.94 6.85
N ALA A 594 24.86 -33.16 7.24
CA ALA A 594 25.81 -34.21 7.63
C ALA A 594 26.72 -34.73 6.51
N ASP A 595 26.22 -34.75 5.28
CA ASP A 595 27.01 -35.11 4.09
C ASP A 595 27.59 -33.83 3.46
N GLY A 596 28.90 -33.67 3.57
CA GLY A 596 29.60 -32.52 3.04
C GLY A 596 29.56 -32.39 1.53
N GLN A 597 29.32 -33.50 0.79
CA GLN A 597 29.22 -33.51 -0.68
C GLN A 597 27.81 -33.39 -1.21
N ALA A 598 26.79 -33.39 -0.33
CA ALA A 598 25.39 -33.12 -0.70
C ALA A 598 25.10 -31.62 -0.70
N THR A 599 24.03 -31.22 -1.35
CA THR A 599 23.48 -29.86 -1.29
C THR A 599 22.22 -29.86 -0.41
N ALA A 600 22.17 -28.99 0.59
CA ALA A 600 21.01 -28.86 1.46
C ALA A 600 19.81 -28.26 0.71
N ASP A 601 18.59 -28.57 1.18
CA ASP A 601 17.37 -27.91 0.72
C ASP A 601 17.29 -26.44 1.20
N ALA A 602 16.50 -25.64 0.52
CA ALA A 602 16.34 -24.23 0.83
C ALA A 602 15.77 -24.03 2.24
N GLY A 603 14.85 -24.89 2.71
CA GLY A 603 14.29 -24.84 4.06
C GLY A 603 15.36 -24.97 5.13
N SER A 604 16.34 -25.88 4.95
CA SER A 604 17.52 -26.00 5.81
C SER A 604 18.32 -24.70 5.87
N CYS A 605 18.48 -24.02 4.73
CA CYS A 605 19.22 -22.75 4.67
C CYS A 605 18.44 -21.58 5.28
N TYR A 606 17.10 -21.56 5.18
CA TYR A 606 16.27 -20.58 5.89
C TYR A 606 16.41 -20.76 7.42
N MET A 607 16.34 -21.99 7.92
CA MET A 607 16.53 -22.27 9.33
C MET A 607 17.96 -21.94 9.80
N LEU A 608 18.96 -22.28 9.01
CA LEU A 608 20.36 -21.93 9.30
C LEU A 608 20.56 -20.41 9.41
N ALA A 609 20.02 -19.65 8.44
CA ALA A 609 20.12 -18.19 8.43
C ALA A 609 19.37 -17.54 9.61
N ALA A 610 18.19 -18.05 9.97
CA ALA A 610 17.44 -17.58 11.12
C ALA A 610 18.17 -17.82 12.44
N ARG A 611 18.73 -19.02 12.65
CA ARG A 611 19.53 -19.33 13.83
C ARG A 611 20.87 -18.58 13.85
N LEU A 612 21.47 -18.37 12.70
CA LEU A 612 22.62 -17.49 12.57
C LEU A 612 22.28 -16.07 13.06
N TYR A 613 21.17 -15.52 12.63
CA TYR A 613 20.72 -14.21 13.09
C TYR A 613 20.52 -14.17 14.61
N GLU A 614 19.85 -15.17 15.18
CA GLU A 614 19.67 -15.30 16.62
C GLU A 614 21.01 -15.32 17.35
N HIS A 615 21.97 -16.12 16.88
CA HIS A 615 23.31 -16.15 17.43
C HIS A 615 24.03 -14.80 17.33
N LEU A 616 23.99 -14.16 16.15
CA LEU A 616 24.65 -12.87 15.94
C LEU A 616 24.09 -11.76 16.82
N LEU A 617 22.81 -11.82 17.20
CA LEU A 617 22.22 -10.87 18.15
C LEU A 617 22.81 -10.99 19.57
N THR A 618 23.54 -12.05 19.89
CA THR A 618 24.27 -12.17 21.17
C THR A 618 25.61 -11.43 21.16
N GLN A 619 26.07 -10.99 19.98
CA GLN A 619 27.38 -10.33 19.84
C GLN A 619 27.33 -8.87 20.34
N PRO A 620 28.44 -8.34 20.87
CA PRO A 620 28.55 -6.93 21.20
C PRO A 620 28.25 -6.05 19.98
N ASN A 621 27.46 -4.98 20.18
CA ASN A 621 27.04 -4.03 19.14
C ASN A 621 26.03 -4.58 18.12
N ALA A 622 25.45 -5.76 18.31
CA ALA A 622 24.36 -6.21 17.47
C ALA A 622 23.10 -5.34 17.67
N ILE A 623 22.37 -5.13 16.57
CA ILE A 623 21.12 -4.36 16.56
C ILE A 623 19.98 -5.31 16.18
N LYS A 624 18.92 -5.30 16.95
CA LYS A 624 17.73 -6.11 16.70
C LYS A 624 16.68 -5.28 15.94
N TYR A 625 16.59 -5.47 14.64
CA TYR A 625 15.51 -4.88 13.82
C TYR A 625 14.26 -5.77 13.79
N VAL A 626 14.42 -7.06 13.72
CA VAL A 626 13.33 -8.03 13.57
C VAL A 626 13.18 -8.85 14.84
N ALA A 627 11.94 -9.00 15.32
CA ALA A 627 11.65 -9.88 16.44
C ALA A 627 11.82 -11.35 16.01
N ILE A 628 12.50 -12.14 16.83
CA ILE A 628 12.57 -13.60 16.70
C ILE A 628 11.80 -14.25 17.82
N ASN A 629 11.03 -15.27 17.47
CA ASN A 629 10.53 -16.23 18.45
C ASN A 629 11.66 -17.20 18.79
N ASP A 630 11.60 -17.79 19.98
CA ASP A 630 12.56 -18.81 20.40
C ASP A 630 12.50 -20.02 19.44
N LEU A 631 13.52 -20.13 18.57
CA LEU A 631 13.63 -21.21 17.58
C LEU A 631 14.04 -22.57 18.21
N SER A 632 14.28 -22.61 19.52
CA SER A 632 14.66 -23.81 20.22
C SER A 632 13.45 -24.67 20.68
N LYS A 633 12.26 -24.16 20.48
CA LYS A 633 10.99 -24.83 20.77
C LYS A 633 10.45 -25.53 19.53
#